data_4dc3bce331fdcfaff00daecf81bc6368
#
_entry.id   4dc3bce331fdcfaff00daecf81bc6368
#
_cell.length_a   1.000
_cell.length_b   1.000
_cell.length_c   1.000
_cell.angle_alpha   90.00
_cell.angle_beta   90.00
_cell.angle_gamma   90.00
#
_symmetry.space_group_name_H-M   'P 1'
#
loop_
_entity.id
_entity.type
_entity.pdbx_description
1 polymer ?
#
loop_
_entity_poly.entity_id
_entity_poly.type
_entity_poly.pdbx_seq_one_letter_code
_entity_poly.pdbx_strand_id
1 'polypeptide(L)'
;NINFLKGIDSVRNLAYSTTRSVRGMERTSFSTFERVNYLFPVDEEEVSKIEYNFKLENKTHSVNLFKENYFELLSDSEVRKMMGYSNKVRECDEMIDTEFMNLKIDLDGQELLNEKYSEYDRFATNGKQETKLINTTLVSSFKHVYDDFYLSKVLNNVELYQEMLGVLIEFDEDIIGLNVDSKGNSAWRKRYMILSKNHKEAIPLELYGDGMKKAILLMSAVIASKNGILLIDEFETSIHTSAMNKIFSWILSTAVKLNIQLFITSHSKEAIDKVLKCDPTLQDKMNLYTLYKKDDSTLTRKLSCYEAIEAMDDYDIEVR
;
A
#
# COMPACT_ATOMS: atom_id res chain seq x y z
N ASN A 1 -5.30 0.75 11.97
CA ASN A 1 -3.88 0.94 12.26
C ASN A 1 -3.06 0.68 11.01
N ILE A 2 -2.35 1.68 10.52
CA ILE A 2 -1.47 1.62 9.34
C ILE A 2 -0.47 0.47 9.46
N ASN A 3 0.02 0.17 10.65
CA ASN A 3 0.96 -0.93 10.86
C ASN A 3 0.32 -2.30 10.60
N PHE A 4 -0.96 -2.48 10.92
CA PHE A 4 -1.70 -3.68 10.54
C PHE A 4 -1.85 -3.80 9.03
N LEU A 5 -2.25 -2.70 8.37
CA LEU A 5 -2.40 -2.66 6.92
C LEU A 5 -1.06 -2.81 6.20
N LYS A 6 -0.02 -2.14 6.68
CA LYS A 6 1.36 -2.31 6.21
C LYS A 6 1.89 -3.72 6.50
N GLY A 7 1.46 -4.35 7.61
CA GLY A 7 1.79 -5.74 7.92
C GLY A 7 1.26 -6.70 6.86
N ILE A 8 -0.02 -6.62 6.49
CA ILE A 8 -0.61 -7.46 5.43
C ILE A 8 0.10 -7.22 4.08
N ASP A 9 0.35 -5.95 3.73
CA ASP A 9 1.06 -5.63 2.48
C ASP A 9 2.54 -6.01 2.54
N SER A 10 3.19 -5.90 3.70
CA SER A 10 4.58 -6.32 3.89
C SER A 10 4.73 -7.83 3.82
N VAL A 11 3.83 -8.61 4.41
CA VAL A 11 3.79 -10.07 4.23
C VAL A 11 3.64 -10.41 2.76
N ARG A 12 2.76 -9.72 2.04
CA ARG A 12 2.64 -9.86 0.59
C ARG A 12 3.93 -9.44 -0.12
N ASN A 13 4.54 -8.31 0.26
CA ASN A 13 5.76 -7.80 -0.37
C ASN A 13 6.99 -8.62 -0.01
N LEU A 14 7.03 -9.26 1.16
CA LEU A 14 8.05 -10.24 1.53
C LEU A 14 7.89 -11.51 0.70
N ALA A 15 6.66 -12.00 0.51
CA ALA A 15 6.36 -13.09 -0.42
C ALA A 15 6.57 -12.70 -1.89
N TYR A 16 6.56 -11.40 -2.19
CA TYR A 16 6.73 -10.83 -3.53
C TYR A 16 7.85 -9.79 -3.57
N SER A 17 8.94 -9.96 -2.88
CA SER A 17 10.05 -9.04 -3.06
C SER A 17 10.54 -9.07 -4.52
N THR A 18 9.66 -8.65 -5.39
CA THR A 18 10.07 -8.17 -6.68
C THR A 18 10.87 -6.94 -6.41
N THR A 19 12.14 -7.11 -6.23
CA THR A 19 13.16 -6.13 -6.50
C THR A 19 13.11 -5.77 -7.99
N ARG A 20 11.99 -5.25 -8.44
CA ARG A 20 12.03 -4.34 -9.57
C ARG A 20 12.59 -3.06 -8.99
N SER A 21 13.92 -3.01 -8.90
CA SER A 21 14.63 -1.77 -8.80
C SER A 21 14.14 -0.94 -9.98
N VAL A 22 13.28 0.02 -9.71
CA VAL A 22 13.05 1.12 -10.62
C VAL A 22 14.39 1.81 -10.71
N ARG A 23 15.16 1.50 -11.76
CA ARG A 23 16.42 2.18 -12.07
C ARG A 23 16.06 3.65 -12.20
N GLY A 24 16.42 4.44 -11.20
CA GLY A 24 16.41 5.89 -11.31
C GLY A 24 15.67 6.68 -10.25
N MET A 25 14.95 6.06 -9.31
CA MET A 25 14.35 6.77 -8.19
C MET A 25 14.66 6.06 -6.88
N GLU A 26 15.08 6.87 -5.94
CA GLU A 26 15.42 6.61 -4.55
C GLU A 26 15.34 5.14 -4.16
N ARG A 27 16.51 4.51 -4.12
CA ARG A 27 16.69 3.28 -3.37
C ARG A 27 16.12 3.57 -1.99
N THR A 28 14.97 3.00 -1.66
CA THR A 28 14.59 2.92 -0.26
C THR A 28 15.80 2.29 0.41
N SER A 29 16.48 3.05 1.25
CA SER A 29 17.75 2.68 1.86
C SER A 29 17.66 1.47 2.81
N PHE A 30 16.44 0.95 3.00
CA PHE A 30 16.15 -0.13 3.94
C PHE A 30 16.19 -1.50 3.24
N SER A 31 17.00 -2.39 3.79
CA SER A 31 17.02 -3.82 3.45
C SER A 31 15.70 -4.51 3.85
N THR A 32 15.46 -5.74 3.39
CA THR A 32 14.33 -6.55 3.86
C THR A 32 14.45 -6.82 5.35
N PHE A 33 15.66 -7.07 5.83
CA PHE A 33 15.98 -7.24 7.25
C PHE A 33 15.50 -6.06 8.09
N GLU A 34 15.87 -4.82 7.73
CA GLU A 34 15.44 -3.60 8.45
C GLU A 34 13.92 -3.43 8.43
N ARG A 35 13.28 -3.60 7.27
CA ARG A 35 11.83 -3.45 7.13
C ARG A 35 11.05 -4.41 8.00
N VAL A 36 11.49 -5.66 8.09
CA VAL A 36 10.85 -6.66 8.94
C VAL A 36 11.07 -6.33 10.41
N ASN A 37 12.28 -5.91 10.80
CA ASN A 37 12.55 -5.51 12.17
C ASN A 37 11.62 -4.38 12.64
N TYR A 38 11.30 -3.40 11.80
CA TYR A 38 10.37 -2.32 12.13
C TYR A 38 8.90 -2.74 12.23
N LEU A 39 8.53 -3.94 11.79
CA LEU A 39 7.15 -4.45 11.96
C LEU A 39 6.92 -4.98 13.37
N PHE A 40 7.95 -5.50 14.00
CA PHE A 40 7.87 -6.07 15.32
C PHE A 40 8.12 -4.99 16.38
N PRO A 41 7.42 -5.03 17.53
CA PRO A 41 7.76 -4.19 18.66
C PRO A 41 9.21 -4.49 19.11
N VAL A 42 9.81 -3.50 19.76
CA VAL A 42 11.12 -3.69 20.40
C VAL A 42 10.86 -4.50 21.67
N ASP A 43 10.93 -5.81 21.56
CA ASP A 43 10.85 -6.72 22.69
C ASP A 43 12.25 -7.27 22.99
N GLU A 44 12.51 -7.48 24.29
CA GLU A 44 13.75 -8.13 24.75
C GLU A 44 13.71 -9.67 24.58
N GLU A 45 12.63 -10.21 24.01
CA GLU A 45 12.47 -11.65 23.77
C GLU A 45 13.23 -12.07 22.50
N GLU A 46 13.92 -13.21 22.56
CA GLU A 46 14.65 -13.80 21.42
C GLU A 46 13.73 -14.10 20.23
N VAL A 47 12.44 -14.41 20.49
CA VAL A 47 11.45 -14.69 19.46
C VAL A 47 10.27 -13.76 19.62
N SER A 48 10.05 -12.89 18.63
CA SER A 48 8.89 -12.01 18.57
C SER A 48 7.79 -12.61 17.70
N LYS A 49 6.52 -12.47 18.13
CA LYS A 49 5.34 -12.97 17.41
C LYS A 49 4.35 -11.85 17.11
N ILE A 50 3.82 -11.84 15.88
CA ILE A 50 2.65 -11.05 15.49
C ILE A 50 1.57 -12.02 15.01
N GLU A 51 0.36 -11.88 15.53
CA GLU A 51 -0.78 -12.70 15.15
C GLU A 51 -1.91 -11.84 14.60
N TYR A 52 -2.43 -12.24 13.45
CA TYR A 52 -3.60 -11.65 12.81
C TYR A 52 -4.71 -12.68 12.66
N ASN A 53 -5.86 -12.40 13.28
CA ASN A 53 -7.05 -13.21 13.10
C ASN A 53 -8.08 -12.45 12.28
N PHE A 54 -8.60 -13.05 11.23
CA PHE A 54 -9.57 -12.44 10.35
C PHE A 54 -10.59 -13.46 9.81
N LYS A 55 -11.72 -12.96 9.33
CA LYS A 55 -12.73 -13.78 8.65
C LYS A 55 -12.74 -13.47 7.16
N LEU A 56 -12.70 -14.53 6.36
CA LEU A 56 -12.86 -14.47 4.92
C LEU A 56 -13.91 -15.53 4.52
N GLU A 57 -14.95 -15.14 3.79
CA GLU A 57 -16.03 -16.04 3.34
C GLU A 57 -16.60 -16.92 4.48
N ASN A 58 -16.84 -16.32 5.66
CA ASN A 58 -17.32 -16.98 6.89
C ASN A 58 -16.36 -17.99 7.56
N LYS A 59 -15.14 -18.14 7.05
CA LYS A 59 -14.08 -18.91 7.70
C LYS A 59 -13.16 -17.98 8.47
N THR A 60 -12.79 -18.40 9.67
CA THR A 60 -11.76 -17.70 10.46
C THR A 60 -10.40 -18.20 10.02
N HIS A 61 -9.50 -17.27 9.76
CA HIS A 61 -8.12 -17.52 9.40
C HIS A 61 -7.19 -16.89 10.43
N SER A 62 -6.04 -17.51 10.67
CA SER A 62 -4.97 -16.99 11.51
C SER A 62 -3.68 -16.92 10.71
N VAL A 63 -3.08 -15.73 10.66
CA VAL A 63 -1.72 -15.55 10.12
C VAL A 63 -0.79 -15.24 11.28
N ASN A 64 0.25 -16.02 11.44
CA ASN A 64 1.28 -15.82 12.44
C ASN A 64 2.60 -15.50 11.76
N LEU A 65 3.25 -14.44 12.23
CA LEU A 65 4.60 -14.07 11.86
C LEU A 65 5.49 -14.28 13.08
N PHE A 66 6.55 -15.03 12.90
CA PHE A 66 7.57 -15.26 13.92
C PHE A 66 8.88 -14.68 13.41
N LYS A 67 9.53 -13.91 14.26
CA LYS A 67 10.85 -13.35 14.02
C LYS A 67 11.80 -13.82 15.12
N GLU A 68 12.95 -14.34 14.72
CA GLU A 68 14.05 -14.74 15.58
C GLU A 68 15.33 -14.08 15.09
N ASN A 69 15.98 -13.29 15.93
CA ASN A 69 17.26 -12.66 15.61
C ASN A 69 18.38 -13.45 16.29
N TYR A 70 19.49 -13.62 15.59
CA TYR A 70 20.70 -14.27 16.10
C TYR A 70 21.96 -13.76 15.37
N PHE A 71 23.12 -14.03 15.94
CA PHE A 71 24.40 -13.59 15.41
C PHE A 71 25.20 -14.78 14.91
N GLU A 72 25.89 -14.60 13.78
CA GLU A 72 26.89 -15.54 13.25
C GLU A 72 28.16 -14.80 12.90
N LEU A 73 29.31 -15.44 13.18
CA LEU A 73 30.60 -14.94 12.74
C LEU A 73 30.86 -15.35 11.30
N LEU A 74 30.96 -14.37 10.40
CA LEU A 74 31.26 -14.55 8.99
C LEU A 74 32.61 -13.95 8.62
N SER A 75 33.28 -14.51 7.62
CA SER A 75 34.45 -13.89 7.02
C SER A 75 34.10 -12.64 6.21
N ASP A 76 34.99 -11.65 6.10
CA ASP A 76 34.79 -10.45 5.25
C ASP A 76 34.44 -10.83 3.81
N SER A 77 34.96 -11.95 3.29
CA SER A 77 34.65 -12.46 1.96
C SER A 77 33.19 -12.93 1.82
N GLU A 78 32.61 -13.55 2.84
CA GLU A 78 31.21 -13.99 2.85
C GLU A 78 30.27 -12.78 2.94
N VAL A 79 30.57 -11.81 3.81
CA VAL A 79 29.79 -10.57 3.93
C VAL A 79 29.78 -9.80 2.61
N ARG A 80 30.94 -9.66 1.95
CA ARG A 80 31.02 -8.99 0.64
C ARG A 80 30.24 -9.71 -0.43
N LYS A 81 30.21 -11.04 -0.42
CA LYS A 81 29.41 -11.83 -1.34
C LYS A 81 27.92 -11.59 -1.15
N MET A 82 27.43 -11.47 0.09
CA MET A 82 26.05 -11.08 0.41
C MET A 82 25.75 -9.66 -0.09
N MET A 83 26.68 -8.74 0.02
CA MET A 83 26.56 -7.39 -0.52
C MET A 83 26.60 -7.33 -2.06
N GLY A 84 26.83 -8.44 -2.76
CA GLY A 84 26.90 -8.51 -4.22
C GLY A 84 28.21 -8.02 -4.82
N TYR A 85 29.27 -7.93 -4.04
CA TYR A 85 30.61 -7.61 -4.55
C TYR A 85 31.28 -8.88 -5.11
N SER A 86 31.86 -8.78 -6.31
CA SER A 86 32.66 -9.88 -6.85
C SER A 86 33.97 -10.02 -6.11
N ASN A 87 34.34 -11.24 -5.75
CA ASN A 87 35.49 -11.60 -4.95
C ASN A 87 36.81 -11.10 -5.55
N LYS A 88 37.45 -10.15 -4.86
CA LYS A 88 38.91 -10.10 -4.83
C LYS A 88 39.33 -10.55 -3.42
N VAL A 89 39.78 -11.77 -3.32
CA VAL A 89 40.32 -12.37 -2.09
C VAL A 89 41.44 -11.46 -1.58
N ARG A 90 41.33 -10.95 -0.36
CA ARG A 90 42.45 -10.35 0.39
C ARG A 90 42.88 -11.39 1.42
N GLU A 91 44.19 -11.49 1.64
CA GLU A 91 44.81 -12.52 2.47
C GLU A 91 44.55 -12.42 4.00
N CYS A 92 43.72 -11.52 4.46
CA CYS A 92 43.27 -11.46 5.86
C CYS A 92 41.77 -11.40 5.88
N ASP A 93 41.10 -12.54 6.13
CA ASP A 93 39.68 -12.61 6.40
C ASP A 93 39.46 -12.28 7.90
N GLU A 94 39.11 -11.02 8.18
CA GLU A 94 38.58 -10.66 9.48
C GLU A 94 37.21 -11.29 9.66
N MET A 95 36.96 -11.84 10.86
CA MET A 95 35.66 -12.36 11.23
C MET A 95 34.74 -11.21 11.66
N ILE A 96 33.58 -11.10 11.07
CA ILE A 96 32.60 -10.05 11.30
C ILE A 96 31.38 -10.67 11.97
N ASP A 97 31.02 -10.13 13.12
CA ASP A 97 29.79 -10.50 13.80
C ASP A 97 28.60 -9.93 12.99
N THR A 98 27.78 -10.82 12.47
CA THR A 98 26.71 -10.50 11.52
C THR A 98 25.37 -10.87 12.10
N GLU A 99 24.46 -9.89 12.14
CA GLU A 99 23.10 -10.13 12.58
C GLU A 99 22.26 -10.79 11.48
N PHE A 100 21.58 -11.86 11.85
CA PHE A 100 20.62 -12.58 11.05
C PHE A 100 19.24 -12.56 11.68
N MET A 101 18.24 -12.62 10.83
CA MET A 101 16.85 -12.78 11.21
C MET A 101 16.26 -13.96 10.46
N ASN A 102 15.65 -14.87 11.19
CA ASN A 102 14.79 -15.89 10.62
C ASN A 102 13.33 -15.41 10.68
N LEU A 103 12.68 -15.27 9.52
CA LEU A 103 11.28 -14.91 9.41
C LEU A 103 10.47 -16.12 8.98
N LYS A 104 9.58 -16.57 9.85
CA LYS A 104 8.60 -17.61 9.56
C LYS A 104 7.21 -17.01 9.50
N ILE A 105 6.44 -17.38 8.48
CA ILE A 105 5.03 -17.00 8.33
C ILE A 105 4.22 -18.27 8.15
N ASP A 106 3.19 -18.44 8.95
CA ASP A 106 2.20 -19.49 8.78
C ASP A 106 0.78 -18.93 8.59
N LEU A 107 -0.04 -19.66 7.87
CA LEU A 107 -1.45 -19.43 7.68
C LEU A 107 -2.20 -20.67 8.12
N ASP A 108 -3.07 -20.55 9.12
CA ASP A 108 -3.87 -21.67 9.66
C ASP A 108 -3.01 -22.88 10.05
N GLY A 109 -1.78 -22.61 10.53
CA GLY A 109 -0.79 -23.63 10.89
C GLY A 109 -0.02 -24.23 9.71
N GLN A 110 -0.26 -23.78 8.48
CA GLN A 110 0.52 -24.16 7.32
C GLN A 110 1.63 -23.13 7.06
N GLU A 111 2.87 -23.60 7.01
CA GLU A 111 4.02 -22.74 6.70
C GLU A 111 3.92 -22.19 5.28
N LEU A 112 3.92 -20.85 5.16
CA LEU A 112 3.94 -20.11 3.89
C LEU A 112 5.34 -19.62 3.52
N LEU A 113 6.12 -19.23 4.53
CA LEU A 113 7.45 -18.68 4.38
C LEU A 113 8.31 -19.11 5.56
N ASN A 114 9.56 -19.43 5.27
CA ASN A 114 10.59 -19.67 6.27
C ASN A 114 11.94 -19.28 5.64
N GLU A 115 12.35 -18.05 5.86
CA GLU A 115 13.51 -17.48 5.19
C GLU A 115 14.43 -16.75 6.18
N LYS A 116 15.72 -16.87 5.91
CA LYS A 116 16.80 -16.21 6.64
C LYS A 116 17.20 -14.92 5.90
N TYR A 117 17.28 -13.81 6.63
CA TYR A 117 17.75 -12.52 6.15
C TYR A 117 18.94 -12.06 6.97
N SER A 118 19.88 -11.38 6.31
CA SER A 118 21.05 -10.75 6.95
C SER A 118 20.91 -9.22 6.90
N GLU A 119 21.50 -8.53 7.85
CA GLU A 119 21.64 -7.07 7.81
C GLU A 119 22.37 -6.56 6.56
N TYR A 120 23.20 -7.42 5.94
CA TYR A 120 23.94 -7.12 4.70
C TYR A 120 23.20 -7.49 3.42
N ASP A 121 22.05 -8.15 3.49
CA ASP A 121 21.25 -8.52 2.31
C ASP A 121 20.70 -7.28 1.62
N ARG A 122 21.30 -6.93 0.48
CA ARG A 122 20.81 -5.81 -0.35
C ARG A 122 19.64 -6.18 -1.25
N PHE A 123 19.43 -7.48 -1.49
CA PHE A 123 18.41 -7.98 -2.40
C PHE A 123 17.62 -9.06 -1.70
N ALA A 124 16.31 -8.90 -1.68
CA ALA A 124 15.45 -9.97 -1.23
C ALA A 124 15.62 -11.20 -2.14
N THR A 125 15.83 -12.35 -1.55
CA THR A 125 15.86 -13.62 -2.28
C THR A 125 14.53 -13.84 -2.99
N ASN A 126 14.58 -14.29 -4.24
CA ASN A 126 13.40 -14.53 -5.06
C ASN A 126 12.59 -15.72 -4.51
N GLY A 127 11.72 -15.45 -3.56
CA GLY A 127 10.69 -16.40 -3.15
C GLY A 127 9.78 -16.73 -4.34
N LYS A 128 9.78 -17.97 -4.80
CA LYS A 128 9.09 -18.42 -6.02
C LYS A 128 7.62 -18.79 -5.82
N GLN A 129 7.02 -18.57 -4.65
CA GLN A 129 5.66 -19.01 -4.41
C GLN A 129 4.68 -17.86 -4.25
N GLU A 130 3.83 -17.69 -5.27
CA GLU A 130 2.67 -16.80 -5.23
C GLU A 130 1.51 -17.43 -4.43
N THR A 131 1.54 -17.34 -3.12
CA THR A 131 0.37 -17.64 -2.29
C THR A 131 -0.51 -16.40 -2.17
N LYS A 132 -1.41 -16.19 -3.12
CA LYS A 132 -2.43 -15.14 -3.05
C LYS A 132 -3.57 -15.60 -2.16
N LEU A 133 -3.57 -15.22 -0.90
CA LEU A 133 -4.75 -15.34 -0.05
C LEU A 133 -5.90 -14.48 -0.56
N ILE A 134 -5.62 -13.21 -0.83
CA ILE A 134 -6.58 -12.24 -1.32
C ILE A 134 -5.83 -11.16 -2.12
N ASN A 135 -6.49 -10.59 -3.14
CA ASN A 135 -5.93 -9.46 -3.87
C ASN A 135 -5.90 -8.22 -2.97
N THR A 136 -4.71 -7.74 -2.61
CA THR A 136 -4.54 -6.57 -1.76
C THR A 136 -3.75 -5.50 -2.51
N THR A 137 -4.24 -4.27 -2.49
CA THR A 137 -3.57 -3.10 -3.05
C THR A 137 -3.38 -2.06 -1.96
N LEU A 138 -2.16 -1.54 -1.80
CA LEU A 138 -1.85 -0.43 -0.90
C LEU A 138 -1.52 0.82 -1.72
N VAL A 139 -2.19 1.92 -1.40
CA VAL A 139 -1.88 3.26 -1.90
C VAL A 139 -1.37 4.07 -0.72
N SER A 140 -0.06 4.31 -0.67
CA SER A 140 0.54 5.21 0.32
C SER A 140 0.28 6.68 -0.03
N SER A 141 0.45 7.57 0.95
CA SER A 141 0.23 9.01 0.79
C SER A 141 1.01 9.62 -0.39
N PHE A 142 2.22 9.14 -0.65
CA PHE A 142 3.12 9.67 -1.69
C PHE A 142 3.14 8.88 -3.01
N LYS A 143 2.38 7.82 -3.14
CA LYS A 143 2.47 6.94 -4.32
C LYS A 143 2.16 7.64 -5.64
N HIS A 144 1.36 8.69 -5.63
CA HIS A 144 1.02 9.49 -6.83
C HIS A 144 2.21 10.25 -7.43
N VAL A 145 3.30 10.41 -6.70
CA VAL A 145 4.54 11.04 -7.17
C VAL A 145 5.36 10.08 -8.04
N TYR A 146 5.16 8.77 -7.91
CA TYR A 146 6.01 7.71 -8.48
C TYR A 146 5.31 6.90 -9.57
N ASP A 147 4.72 7.45 -10.56
CA ASP A 147 4.23 6.82 -11.82
C ASP A 147 3.71 5.36 -11.76
N ASP A 148 3.27 4.86 -10.62
CA ASP A 148 2.76 3.50 -10.47
C ASP A 148 1.22 3.48 -10.48
N PHE A 149 0.66 3.87 -11.62
CA PHE A 149 -0.79 3.87 -11.84
C PHE A 149 -1.27 2.52 -12.38
N TYR A 150 -2.49 2.15 -12.02
CA TYR A 150 -3.12 0.91 -12.47
C TYR A 150 -3.92 1.08 -13.77
N LEU A 151 -3.63 2.10 -14.56
CA LEU A 151 -4.41 2.48 -15.75
C LEU A 151 -4.55 1.36 -16.78
N SER A 152 -3.56 0.49 -16.93
CA SER A 152 -3.68 -0.66 -17.84
C SER A 152 -4.86 -1.60 -17.49
N LYS A 153 -5.24 -1.69 -16.21
CA LYS A 153 -6.42 -2.46 -15.78
C LYS A 153 -7.72 -1.69 -16.03
N VAL A 154 -7.67 -0.37 -15.92
CA VAL A 154 -8.81 0.53 -16.21
C VAL A 154 -9.14 0.51 -17.70
N LEU A 155 -8.14 0.67 -18.57
CA LEU A 155 -8.31 0.71 -20.03
C LEU A 155 -8.89 -0.58 -20.60
N ASN A 156 -8.79 -1.70 -19.88
CA ASN A 156 -9.42 -2.97 -20.26
C ASN A 156 -10.91 -3.07 -19.88
N ASN A 157 -11.46 -2.09 -19.16
CA ASN A 157 -12.87 -2.04 -18.76
C ASN A 157 -13.50 -0.72 -19.24
N VAL A 158 -14.15 -0.77 -20.40
CA VAL A 158 -14.69 0.41 -21.08
C VAL A 158 -15.71 1.16 -20.22
N GLU A 159 -16.59 0.47 -19.51
CA GLU A 159 -17.63 1.07 -18.67
C GLU A 159 -16.99 1.87 -17.52
N LEU A 160 -16.12 1.23 -16.72
CA LEU A 160 -15.44 1.87 -15.60
C LEU A 160 -14.47 2.97 -16.05
N TYR A 161 -13.87 2.82 -17.23
CA TYR A 161 -13.06 3.88 -17.84
C TYR A 161 -13.89 5.13 -18.15
N GLN A 162 -15.09 4.96 -18.74
CA GLN A 162 -15.97 6.08 -19.06
C GLN A 162 -16.51 6.76 -17.79
N GLU A 163 -16.90 5.97 -16.79
CA GLU A 163 -17.32 6.52 -15.49
C GLU A 163 -16.18 7.33 -14.83
N MET A 164 -14.96 6.78 -14.80
CA MET A 164 -13.79 7.46 -14.27
C MET A 164 -13.48 8.74 -15.05
N LEU A 165 -13.52 8.69 -16.38
CA LEU A 165 -13.31 9.85 -17.23
C LEU A 165 -14.34 10.94 -16.94
N GLY A 166 -15.61 10.58 -16.74
CA GLY A 166 -16.67 11.51 -16.35
C GLY A 166 -16.36 12.28 -15.07
N VAL A 167 -15.77 11.62 -14.06
CA VAL A 167 -15.32 12.29 -12.84
C VAL A 167 -14.14 13.21 -13.11
N LEU A 168 -13.17 12.79 -13.95
CA LEU A 168 -11.98 13.61 -14.26
C LEU A 168 -12.29 14.86 -15.07
N ILE A 169 -13.27 14.81 -15.97
CA ILE A 169 -13.74 15.96 -16.75
C ILE A 169 -14.27 17.09 -15.86
N GLU A 170 -14.75 16.79 -14.67
CA GLU A 170 -15.21 17.81 -13.72
C GLU A 170 -14.03 18.59 -13.07
N PHE A 171 -12.82 18.04 -13.10
CA PHE A 171 -11.60 18.75 -12.68
C PHE A 171 -11.02 19.61 -13.79
N ASP A 172 -11.13 19.12 -15.02
CA ASP A 172 -10.64 19.79 -16.21
C ASP A 172 -11.54 19.38 -17.39
N GLU A 173 -12.44 20.29 -17.80
CA GLU A 173 -13.42 20.07 -18.86
C GLU A 173 -12.81 19.81 -20.24
N ASP A 174 -11.52 20.12 -20.39
CA ASP A 174 -10.79 19.90 -21.62
C ASP A 174 -10.28 18.47 -21.77
N ILE A 175 -10.33 17.66 -20.72
CA ILE A 175 -9.92 16.25 -20.78
C ILE A 175 -10.90 15.46 -21.65
N ILE A 176 -10.36 14.74 -22.64
CA ILE A 176 -11.11 13.83 -23.50
C ILE A 176 -10.73 12.36 -23.36
N GLY A 177 -9.63 12.08 -22.68
CA GLY A 177 -9.20 10.69 -22.45
C GLY A 177 -7.85 10.56 -21.78
N LEU A 178 -7.57 9.32 -21.40
CA LEU A 178 -6.29 8.88 -20.86
C LEU A 178 -5.67 7.85 -21.81
N ASN A 179 -4.36 7.89 -21.95
CA ASN A 179 -3.61 6.96 -22.77
C ASN A 179 -2.32 6.50 -22.06
N VAL A 180 -1.76 5.40 -22.52
CA VAL A 180 -0.46 4.90 -22.08
C VAL A 180 0.48 4.91 -23.29
N ASP A 181 1.49 5.76 -23.25
CA ASP A 181 2.53 5.74 -24.27
C ASP A 181 3.56 4.67 -23.96
N SER A 182 3.70 3.72 -24.88
CA SER A 182 4.69 2.65 -24.83
C SER A 182 5.89 2.87 -25.75
N LYS A 183 5.96 4.04 -26.41
CA LYS A 183 6.97 4.35 -27.44
C LYS A 183 8.35 4.80 -26.93
N GLY A 184 8.59 4.79 -25.62
CA GLY A 184 9.92 5.06 -25.09
C GLY A 184 10.89 3.89 -25.35
N ASN A 185 12.15 4.19 -25.69
CA ASN A 185 13.26 3.23 -25.92
C ASN A 185 13.62 2.34 -24.70
N SER A 186 12.87 2.44 -23.64
CA SER A 186 12.96 1.54 -22.49
C SER A 186 11.60 0.87 -22.30
N ALA A 187 11.53 -0.41 -22.64
CA ALA A 187 10.36 -1.29 -22.40
C ALA A 187 9.88 -1.33 -20.93
N TRP A 188 10.47 -0.54 -20.07
CA TRP A 188 10.32 -0.52 -18.62
C TRP A 188 9.59 0.70 -18.05
N ARG A 189 9.36 1.79 -18.84
CA ARG A 189 8.63 2.98 -18.39
C ARG A 189 7.38 3.19 -19.23
N LYS A 190 6.24 2.84 -18.67
CA LYS A 190 4.94 3.29 -19.22
C LYS A 190 4.77 4.77 -18.88
N ARG A 191 4.55 5.60 -19.87
CA ARG A 191 4.14 6.99 -19.70
C ARG A 191 2.63 7.09 -19.75
N TYR A 192 2.06 7.73 -18.76
CA TYR A 192 0.64 8.03 -18.75
C TYR A 192 0.41 9.42 -19.33
N MET A 193 -0.54 9.50 -20.25
CA MET A 193 -0.81 10.68 -21.05
C MET A 193 -2.27 11.06 -20.92
N ILE A 194 -2.53 12.37 -20.87
CA ILE A 194 -3.88 12.95 -20.90
C ILE A 194 -4.12 13.53 -22.28
N LEU A 195 -5.24 13.15 -22.90
CA LEU A 195 -5.73 13.74 -24.13
C LEU A 195 -6.60 14.94 -23.77
N SER A 196 -6.31 16.11 -24.35
CA SER A 196 -7.01 17.37 -24.10
C SER A 196 -7.49 18.00 -25.40
N LYS A 197 -8.66 18.65 -25.36
CA LYS A 197 -9.24 19.38 -26.51
C LYS A 197 -8.33 20.51 -27.01
N ASN A 198 -7.61 21.13 -26.07
CA ASN A 198 -6.82 22.32 -26.32
C ASN A 198 -5.37 22.04 -26.75
N HIS A 199 -4.98 20.78 -26.83
CA HIS A 199 -3.64 20.37 -27.18
C HIS A 199 -3.64 19.41 -28.38
N LYS A 200 -2.76 19.62 -29.35
CA LYS A 200 -2.63 18.72 -30.50
C LYS A 200 -2.00 17.38 -30.14
N GLU A 201 -1.17 17.37 -29.10
CA GLU A 201 -0.48 16.19 -28.62
C GLU A 201 -0.96 15.88 -27.21
N ALA A 202 -0.89 14.61 -26.83
CA ALA A 202 -1.20 14.17 -25.50
C ALA A 202 -0.21 14.74 -24.47
N ILE A 203 -0.71 15.19 -23.33
CA ILE A 203 0.07 15.82 -22.27
C ILE A 203 0.52 14.74 -21.28
N PRO A 204 1.82 14.64 -20.93
CA PRO A 204 2.28 13.76 -19.87
C PRO A 204 1.56 14.04 -18.55
N LEU A 205 1.09 12.97 -17.87
CA LEU A 205 0.40 13.11 -16.58
C LEU A 205 1.27 13.77 -15.51
N GLU A 206 2.60 13.63 -15.63
CA GLU A 206 3.57 14.26 -14.74
C GLU A 206 3.48 15.79 -14.72
N LEU A 207 2.98 16.41 -15.81
CA LEU A 207 2.80 17.85 -15.92
C LEU A 207 1.50 18.36 -15.28
N TYR A 208 0.60 17.47 -14.91
CA TYR A 208 -0.61 17.83 -14.17
C TYR A 208 -0.30 18.00 -12.68
N GLY A 209 -1.17 18.74 -12.00
CA GLY A 209 -1.07 18.91 -10.53
C GLY A 209 -1.26 17.60 -9.77
N ASP A 210 -0.70 17.54 -8.56
CA ASP A 210 -0.71 16.33 -7.72
C ASP A 210 -2.12 15.84 -7.39
N GLY A 211 -3.10 16.75 -7.29
CA GLY A 211 -4.51 16.39 -7.08
C GLY A 211 -5.08 15.50 -8.18
N MET A 212 -4.80 15.83 -9.44
CA MET A 212 -5.22 15.02 -10.59
C MET A 212 -4.51 13.66 -10.60
N LYS A 213 -3.21 13.65 -10.36
CA LYS A 213 -2.42 12.42 -10.26
C LYS A 213 -2.95 11.51 -9.14
N LYS A 214 -3.24 12.06 -7.96
CA LYS A 214 -3.80 11.32 -6.83
C LYS A 214 -5.19 10.77 -7.16
N ALA A 215 -6.07 11.57 -7.78
CA ALA A 215 -7.40 11.12 -8.20
C ALA A 215 -7.32 9.92 -9.14
N ILE A 216 -6.51 10.02 -10.22
CA ILE A 216 -6.30 8.93 -11.18
C ILE A 216 -5.72 7.69 -10.49
N LEU A 217 -4.76 7.86 -9.58
CA LEU A 217 -4.19 6.76 -8.82
C LEU A 217 -5.25 6.05 -7.99
N LEU A 218 -6.02 6.78 -7.17
CA LEU A 218 -7.04 6.19 -6.29
C LEU A 218 -8.12 5.46 -7.09
N MET A 219 -8.65 6.10 -8.13
CA MET A 219 -9.70 5.52 -8.96
C MET A 219 -9.20 4.27 -9.71
N SER A 220 -7.98 4.31 -10.24
CA SER A 220 -7.39 3.13 -10.90
C SER A 220 -7.05 2.00 -9.91
N ALA A 221 -6.65 2.33 -8.68
CA ALA A 221 -6.37 1.35 -7.63
C ALA A 221 -7.65 0.61 -7.19
N VAL A 222 -8.80 1.29 -7.11
CA VAL A 222 -10.09 0.65 -6.85
C VAL A 222 -10.36 -0.45 -7.90
N ILE A 223 -10.25 -0.12 -9.18
CA ILE A 223 -10.49 -1.09 -10.25
C ILE A 223 -9.49 -2.27 -10.17
N ALA A 224 -8.23 -1.97 -9.82
CA ALA A 224 -7.20 -2.99 -9.67
C ALA A 224 -7.44 -3.96 -8.50
N SER A 225 -8.22 -3.55 -7.51
CA SER A 225 -8.47 -4.30 -6.27
C SER A 225 -9.69 -5.19 -6.31
N LYS A 226 -10.31 -5.39 -7.48
CA LYS A 226 -11.51 -6.21 -7.67
C LYS A 226 -11.45 -7.53 -6.88
N ASN A 227 -12.53 -7.86 -6.17
CA ASN A 227 -12.65 -9.03 -5.28
C ASN A 227 -11.53 -9.11 -4.24
N GLY A 228 -11.16 -7.98 -3.65
CA GLY A 228 -10.03 -7.92 -2.74
C GLY A 228 -10.10 -6.79 -1.72
N ILE A 229 -8.94 -6.37 -1.27
CA ILE A 229 -8.77 -5.32 -0.27
C ILE A 229 -8.01 -4.14 -0.88
N LEU A 230 -8.54 -2.93 -0.69
CA LEU A 230 -7.85 -1.69 -0.99
C LEU A 230 -7.54 -0.93 0.29
N LEU A 231 -6.27 -0.64 0.48
CA LEU A 231 -5.74 0.10 1.62
C LEU A 231 -5.29 1.48 1.11
N ILE A 232 -5.82 2.56 1.69
CA ILE A 232 -5.45 3.93 1.33
C ILE A 232 -4.95 4.65 2.57
N ASP A 233 -3.70 5.09 2.51
CA ASP A 233 -3.04 5.81 3.58
C ASP A 233 -3.09 7.31 3.32
N GLU A 234 -3.58 8.10 4.30
CA GLU A 234 -3.73 9.56 4.22
C GLU A 234 -4.36 9.98 2.89
N PHE A 235 -5.60 9.55 2.71
CA PHE A 235 -6.30 9.70 1.42
C PHE A 235 -6.46 11.14 0.97
N GLU A 236 -6.54 12.08 1.91
CA GLU A 236 -6.71 13.51 1.69
C GLU A 236 -5.47 14.20 1.11
N THR A 237 -4.31 13.56 1.22
CA THR A 237 -3.05 14.15 0.74
C THR A 237 -3.15 14.49 -0.74
N SER A 238 -2.89 15.76 -1.07
CA SER A 238 -2.90 16.32 -2.43
C SER A 238 -4.28 16.43 -3.10
N ILE A 239 -5.39 16.02 -2.48
CA ILE A 239 -6.73 16.21 -3.03
C ILE A 239 -7.38 17.43 -2.39
N HIS A 240 -7.82 18.38 -3.23
CA HIS A 240 -8.57 19.51 -2.75
C HIS A 240 -9.94 19.08 -2.22
N THR A 241 -10.37 19.64 -1.07
CA THR A 241 -11.61 19.23 -0.37
C THR A 241 -12.86 19.35 -1.24
N SER A 242 -12.92 20.30 -2.17
CA SER A 242 -14.05 20.43 -3.11
C SER A 242 -14.21 19.24 -4.06
N ALA A 243 -13.13 18.54 -4.38
CA ALA A 243 -13.13 17.40 -5.28
C ALA A 243 -13.41 16.06 -4.56
N MET A 244 -13.23 16.03 -3.24
CA MET A 244 -13.32 14.79 -2.45
C MET A 244 -14.67 14.11 -2.58
N ASN A 245 -15.77 14.85 -2.47
CA ASN A 245 -17.12 14.27 -2.49
C ASN A 245 -17.35 13.42 -3.75
N LYS A 246 -16.99 13.92 -4.92
CA LYS A 246 -17.21 13.24 -6.19
C LYS A 246 -16.29 12.04 -6.38
N ILE A 247 -15.02 12.22 -6.07
CA ILE A 247 -14.03 11.13 -6.15
C ILE A 247 -14.44 10.00 -5.22
N PHE A 248 -14.79 10.30 -3.97
CA PHE A 248 -15.09 9.27 -2.99
C PHE A 248 -16.47 8.66 -3.18
N SER A 249 -17.49 9.40 -3.64
CA SER A 249 -18.76 8.81 -4.06
C SER A 249 -18.53 7.76 -5.16
N TRP A 250 -17.73 8.07 -6.17
CA TRP A 250 -17.38 7.12 -7.21
C TRP A 250 -16.56 5.93 -6.69
N ILE A 251 -15.55 6.19 -5.83
CA ILE A 251 -14.71 5.15 -5.22
C ILE A 251 -15.56 4.17 -4.40
N LEU A 252 -16.44 4.68 -3.53
CA LEU A 252 -17.25 3.86 -2.64
C LEU A 252 -18.27 3.03 -3.43
N SER A 253 -18.97 3.63 -4.38
CA SER A 253 -19.92 2.92 -5.24
C SER A 253 -19.23 1.84 -6.09
N THR A 254 -18.05 2.16 -6.65
CA THR A 254 -17.25 1.20 -7.41
C THR A 254 -16.68 0.10 -6.53
N ALA A 255 -16.29 0.39 -5.29
CA ALA A 255 -15.83 -0.62 -4.34
C ALA A 255 -16.95 -1.64 -4.04
N VAL A 256 -18.19 -1.20 -3.85
CA VAL A 256 -19.34 -2.10 -3.69
C VAL A 256 -19.58 -2.91 -4.96
N LYS A 257 -19.60 -2.26 -6.13
CA LYS A 257 -19.82 -2.90 -7.45
C LYS A 257 -18.78 -4.00 -7.74
N LEU A 258 -17.53 -3.79 -7.31
CA LEU A 258 -16.40 -4.71 -7.55
C LEU A 258 -16.09 -5.65 -6.39
N ASN A 259 -16.93 -5.69 -5.34
CA ASN A 259 -16.75 -6.51 -4.14
C ASN A 259 -15.38 -6.27 -3.49
N ILE A 260 -15.09 -5.01 -3.14
CA ILE A 260 -13.82 -4.57 -2.53
C ILE A 260 -14.08 -4.16 -1.10
N GLN A 261 -13.27 -4.68 -0.17
CA GLN A 261 -13.19 -4.14 1.17
C GLN A 261 -12.19 -2.99 1.21
N LEU A 262 -12.67 -1.79 1.58
CA LEU A 262 -11.88 -0.57 1.58
C LEU A 262 -11.50 -0.17 3.01
N PHE A 263 -10.21 0.07 3.24
CA PHE A 263 -9.68 0.64 4.48
C PHE A 263 -8.96 1.94 4.16
N ILE A 264 -9.37 3.01 4.84
CA ILE A 264 -8.85 4.35 4.60
C ILE A 264 -8.35 4.92 5.91
N THR A 265 -7.19 5.56 5.91
CA THR A 265 -6.71 6.34 7.05
C THR A 265 -6.71 7.83 6.73
N SER A 266 -6.93 8.65 7.73
CA SER A 266 -6.88 10.10 7.64
C SER A 266 -6.53 10.72 8.99
N HIS A 267 -5.91 11.88 8.94
CA HIS A 267 -5.70 12.76 10.07
C HIS A 267 -6.57 14.03 10.00
N SER A 268 -7.37 14.19 8.94
CA SER A 268 -8.23 15.35 8.71
C SER A 268 -9.68 15.08 9.07
N LYS A 269 -10.20 15.75 10.10
CA LYS A 269 -11.62 15.70 10.47
C LYS A 269 -12.51 16.09 9.29
N GLU A 270 -12.16 17.16 8.56
CA GLU A 270 -12.91 17.63 7.39
C GLU A 270 -12.97 16.57 6.28
N ALA A 271 -11.85 15.89 6.02
CA ALA A 271 -11.80 14.87 5.00
C ALA A 271 -12.63 13.64 5.40
N ILE A 272 -12.56 13.21 6.66
CA ILE A 272 -13.39 12.13 7.20
C ILE A 272 -14.87 12.45 7.04
N ASP A 273 -15.29 13.66 7.47
CA ASP A 273 -16.69 14.13 7.36
C ASP A 273 -17.18 14.07 5.92
N LYS A 274 -16.39 14.57 4.97
CA LYS A 274 -16.73 14.53 3.54
C LYS A 274 -16.90 13.11 3.01
N VAL A 275 -16.05 12.17 3.39
CA VAL A 275 -16.17 10.77 2.96
C VAL A 275 -17.37 10.10 3.58
N LEU A 276 -17.66 10.31 4.86
CA LEU A 276 -18.83 9.72 5.52
C LEU A 276 -20.15 10.26 4.96
N LYS A 277 -20.16 11.51 4.49
CA LYS A 277 -21.36 12.19 3.96
C LYS A 277 -21.49 12.13 2.43
N CYS A 278 -20.44 11.66 1.70
CA CYS A 278 -20.43 11.77 0.22
C CYS A 278 -21.48 10.90 -0.50
N ASP A 279 -21.93 9.80 0.11
CA ASP A 279 -22.98 8.93 -0.44
C ASP A 279 -23.88 8.39 0.69
N PRO A 280 -25.07 9.01 0.92
CA PRO A 280 -25.99 8.57 1.96
C PRO A 280 -26.49 7.13 1.80
N THR A 281 -26.47 6.58 0.59
CA THR A 281 -26.96 5.21 0.32
C THR A 281 -25.99 4.12 0.75
N LEU A 282 -24.76 4.50 1.07
CA LEU A 282 -23.69 3.59 1.48
C LEU A 282 -23.29 3.71 2.97
N GLN A 283 -23.94 4.60 3.71
CA GLN A 283 -23.59 4.86 5.13
C GLN A 283 -23.75 3.63 6.02
N ASP A 284 -24.71 2.75 5.73
CA ASP A 284 -24.92 1.48 6.43
C ASP A 284 -23.73 0.49 6.29
N LYS A 285 -22.88 0.69 5.27
CA LYS A 285 -21.72 -0.15 4.98
C LYS A 285 -20.42 0.44 5.49
N MET A 286 -20.45 1.63 6.07
CA MET A 286 -19.26 2.34 6.57
C MET A 286 -19.17 2.31 8.08
N ASN A 287 -17.95 2.18 8.59
CA ASN A 287 -17.65 2.30 10.00
C ASN A 287 -16.40 3.17 10.19
N LEU A 288 -16.38 3.96 11.25
CA LEU A 288 -15.22 4.72 11.69
C LEU A 288 -14.55 4.00 12.87
N TYR A 289 -13.23 3.90 12.81
CA TYR A 289 -12.42 3.37 13.91
C TYR A 289 -11.46 4.45 14.37
N THR A 290 -11.55 4.85 15.63
CA THR A 290 -10.60 5.76 16.27
C THR A 290 -9.65 4.98 17.17
N LEU A 291 -8.38 5.38 17.16
CA LEU A 291 -7.34 4.77 17.97
C LEU A 291 -6.92 5.75 19.05
N TYR A 292 -6.88 5.30 20.28
CA TYR A 292 -6.43 6.13 21.41
C TYR A 292 -5.54 5.32 22.34
N LYS A 293 -4.59 6.00 22.97
CA LYS A 293 -3.73 5.38 23.98
C LYS A 293 -4.39 5.48 25.34
N LYS A 294 -4.40 4.37 26.07
CA LYS A 294 -4.76 4.34 27.49
C LYS A 294 -3.72 3.46 28.18
N ASP A 295 -3.01 4.05 29.15
CA ASP A 295 -1.85 3.46 29.77
C ASP A 295 -0.83 3.04 28.66
N ASP A 296 -0.28 1.83 28.68
CA ASP A 296 0.63 1.32 27.64
C ASP A 296 -0.09 0.63 26.47
N SER A 297 -1.43 0.63 26.47
CA SER A 297 -2.23 -0.08 25.47
C SER A 297 -2.85 0.88 24.46
N THR A 298 -2.88 0.47 23.18
CA THR A 298 -3.66 1.13 22.15
C THR A 298 -5.04 0.49 22.07
N LEU A 299 -6.06 1.28 22.34
CA LEU A 299 -7.46 0.86 22.29
C LEU A 299 -8.12 1.38 21.01
N THR A 300 -9.16 0.66 20.58
CA THR A 300 -9.94 0.99 19.40
C THR A 300 -11.40 1.27 19.79
N ARG A 301 -11.93 2.39 19.34
CA ARG A 301 -13.36 2.69 19.41
C ARG A 301 -13.95 2.56 18.01
N LYS A 302 -15.01 1.77 17.88
CA LYS A 302 -15.78 1.63 16.65
C LYS A 302 -17.05 2.47 16.74
N LEU A 303 -17.34 3.23 15.69
CA LEU A 303 -18.60 3.95 15.48
C LEU A 303 -19.18 3.52 14.12
N SER A 304 -20.48 3.39 14.03
CA SER A 304 -21.18 3.36 12.74
C SER A 304 -21.01 4.72 12.05
N CYS A 305 -21.27 4.77 10.75
CA CYS A 305 -21.21 6.04 10.01
C CYS A 305 -22.17 7.11 10.61
N TYR A 306 -23.37 6.70 10.97
CA TYR A 306 -24.37 7.60 11.58
C TYR A 306 -23.91 8.16 12.91
N GLU A 307 -23.43 7.31 13.83
CA GLU A 307 -22.88 7.75 15.12
C GLU A 307 -21.66 8.67 14.95
N ALA A 308 -20.83 8.40 13.94
CA ALA A 308 -19.67 9.23 13.66
C ALA A 308 -20.06 10.62 13.15
N ILE A 309 -21.04 10.71 12.25
CA ILE A 309 -21.56 11.99 11.74
C ILE A 309 -22.20 12.78 12.87
N GLU A 310 -23.08 12.16 13.68
CA GLU A 310 -23.73 12.80 14.83
C GLU A 310 -22.69 13.32 15.85
N ALA A 311 -21.69 12.50 16.17
CA ALA A 311 -20.61 12.89 17.09
C ALA A 311 -19.79 14.08 16.58
N MET A 312 -19.58 14.17 15.26
CA MET A 312 -18.82 15.28 14.67
C MET A 312 -19.65 16.57 14.55
N ASP A 313 -20.95 16.46 14.29
CA ASP A 313 -21.85 17.60 14.11
C ASP A 313 -22.28 18.22 15.46
N ASP A 314 -22.59 17.38 16.47
CA ASP A 314 -23.19 17.86 17.74
C ASP A 314 -22.17 18.18 18.83
N TYR A 315 -21.03 17.50 18.86
CA TYR A 315 -20.13 17.55 20.01
C TYR A 315 -18.73 18.07 19.72
N ASP A 316 -18.42 18.42 18.49
CA ASP A 316 -17.05 18.77 18.05
C ASP A 316 -15.97 17.79 18.58
N ILE A 317 -16.39 16.53 18.76
CA ILE A 317 -15.50 15.47 19.29
C ILE A 317 -14.34 15.29 18.32
N GLU A 318 -13.13 15.39 18.86
CA GLU A 318 -11.95 14.96 18.11
C GLU A 318 -12.06 13.47 17.78
N VAL A 319 -12.29 13.19 16.51
CA VAL A 319 -12.40 11.81 15.95
C VAL A 319 -11.03 11.36 15.45
N ARG A 320 -10.00 11.74 16.23
CA ARG A 320 -8.58 11.41 15.93
C ARG A 320 -8.17 10.12 16.60
#